data_8ef1a076cdccd43b006eed7c063fa8f5
#
_entry.id   8ef1a076cdccd43b006eed7c063fa8f5
#
_cell.length_a   1.000
_cell.length_b   1.000
_cell.length_c   1.000
_cell.angle_alpha   90.00
_cell.angle_beta   90.00
_cell.angle_gamma   90.00
#
_symmetry.space_group_name_H-M   'P 1'
#
loop_
_entity.id
_entity.type
_entity.pdbx_description
1 polymer ?
#
loop_
_entity_poly.entity_id
_entity_poly.type
_entity_poly.pdbx_seq_one_letter_code
_entity_poly.pdbx_strand_id
1 'polypeptide(L)'
;MAADPFNSKSGYTVGIPPYTVIDANSNVYANSATVGGNLIVAGNANITGTMTASLIKGTFDGNISGNIAVPGANTDVLFNLNGNVGASTYFTFDSTAKLVTIDGDLVANSITLGSANNQFSTQRVFFATTTSNAPGQILYSIDANLIISIDFTIIATDAVANNRQTSKLFASILGTEVGYYEIATIDVPYLGPGVGDFVVSYNSGNVQLTVQPVTSNLVDYRIMVTQYKD
;
A
#
# COMPACT_ATOMS: atom_id res chain seq x y z
N MET A 1 0.99 -67.02 -18.72
CA MET A 1 2.43 -67.08 -18.34
C MET A 1 2.79 -65.69 -17.86
N ALA A 2 3.16 -65.54 -16.61
CA ALA A 2 3.81 -64.30 -16.15
C ALA A 2 5.18 -64.24 -16.76
N ALA A 3 5.55 -63.15 -17.41
CA ALA A 3 6.89 -62.95 -17.92
C ALA A 3 7.87 -62.88 -16.73
N ASP A 4 8.94 -63.64 -16.74
CA ASP A 4 9.99 -63.54 -15.71
C ASP A 4 10.57 -62.11 -15.71
N PRO A 5 10.78 -61.53 -14.53
CA PRO A 5 11.38 -60.19 -14.46
C PRO A 5 12.79 -60.22 -15.02
N PHE A 6 13.07 -59.32 -15.96
CA PHE A 6 14.42 -59.16 -16.50
C PHE A 6 15.35 -58.66 -15.35
N ASN A 7 16.38 -59.42 -15.04
CA ASN A 7 17.37 -59.11 -14.01
C ASN A 7 18.78 -59.07 -14.58
N SER A 8 19.39 -57.92 -14.70
CA SER A 8 20.78 -57.75 -15.14
C SER A 8 21.60 -57.07 -14.07
N LYS A 9 22.64 -57.74 -13.57
CA LYS A 9 23.60 -57.21 -12.60
C LYS A 9 24.63 -56.23 -13.20
N SER A 10 24.77 -56.27 -14.53
CA SER A 10 25.82 -55.50 -15.26
C SER A 10 25.24 -54.36 -16.11
N GLY A 11 23.94 -54.06 -15.95
CA GLY A 11 23.23 -53.11 -16.79
C GLY A 11 22.63 -53.74 -18.04
N TYR A 12 22.03 -52.92 -18.90
CA TYR A 12 21.37 -53.32 -20.15
C TYR A 12 21.88 -52.50 -21.32
N THR A 13 22.33 -53.19 -22.36
CA THR A 13 22.83 -52.56 -23.60
C THR A 13 21.97 -52.96 -24.81
N VAL A 14 21.81 -52.07 -25.79
CA VAL A 14 21.04 -52.28 -27.03
C VAL A 14 21.83 -51.75 -28.22
N GLY A 15 21.67 -52.45 -29.38
CA GLY A 15 22.24 -51.97 -30.64
C GLY A 15 23.61 -52.56 -31.01
N ILE A 16 24.08 -52.21 -32.21
CA ILE A 16 25.38 -52.61 -32.75
C ILE A 16 26.08 -51.37 -33.32
N PRO A 17 27.14 -50.85 -32.69
CA PRO A 17 27.71 -51.27 -31.39
C PRO A 17 26.74 -51.06 -30.22
N PRO A 18 26.88 -51.85 -29.14
CA PRO A 18 25.93 -51.79 -28.04
C PRO A 18 26.05 -50.49 -27.25
N TYR A 19 24.90 -49.83 -26.97
CA TYR A 19 24.80 -48.68 -26.09
C TYR A 19 24.25 -49.11 -24.75
N THR A 20 24.90 -48.69 -23.65
CA THR A 20 24.39 -48.91 -22.31
C THR A 20 23.16 -48.04 -22.09
N VAL A 21 22.01 -48.68 -21.87
CA VAL A 21 20.75 -47.99 -21.54
C VAL A 21 20.55 -47.89 -20.04
N ILE A 22 20.99 -48.94 -19.30
CA ILE A 22 21.01 -48.95 -17.83
C ILE A 22 22.39 -49.43 -17.41
N ASP A 23 23.12 -48.67 -16.60
CA ASP A 23 24.42 -49.09 -16.09
C ASP A 23 24.33 -49.93 -14.81
N ALA A 24 25.45 -50.40 -14.30
CA ALA A 24 25.55 -51.23 -13.08
C ALA A 24 25.07 -50.45 -11.82
N ASN A 25 24.98 -49.12 -11.86
CA ASN A 25 24.50 -48.26 -10.78
C ASN A 25 23.00 -47.89 -10.94
N SER A 26 22.32 -48.53 -11.88
CA SER A 26 20.90 -48.29 -12.21
C SER A 26 20.60 -46.90 -12.84
N ASN A 27 21.61 -46.24 -13.43
CA ASN A 27 21.39 -45.03 -14.20
C ASN A 27 20.81 -45.40 -15.59
N VAL A 28 19.77 -44.66 -16.01
CA VAL A 28 19.16 -44.80 -17.32
C VAL A 28 19.69 -43.73 -18.27
N TYR A 29 20.29 -44.18 -19.39
CA TYR A 29 20.79 -43.31 -20.46
C TYR A 29 19.88 -43.45 -21.68
N ALA A 30 19.15 -42.40 -21.98
CA ALA A 30 18.24 -42.37 -23.13
C ALA A 30 18.25 -40.99 -23.81
N ASN A 31 18.29 -40.96 -25.15
CA ASN A 31 18.13 -39.72 -25.91
C ASN A 31 16.69 -39.15 -25.80
N SER A 32 15.73 -40.04 -25.58
CA SER A 32 14.36 -39.68 -25.30
C SER A 32 13.71 -40.78 -24.47
N ALA A 33 12.80 -40.39 -23.58
CA ALA A 33 11.95 -41.28 -22.81
C ALA A 33 10.51 -40.81 -22.88
N THR A 34 9.60 -41.72 -23.23
CA THR A 34 8.12 -41.49 -23.20
C THR A 34 7.54 -42.30 -22.08
N VAL A 35 6.93 -41.62 -21.08
CA VAL A 35 6.21 -42.27 -20.00
C VAL A 35 4.72 -42.11 -20.24
N GLY A 36 4.02 -43.19 -20.56
CA GLY A 36 2.58 -43.18 -20.86
C GLY A 36 1.67 -43.01 -19.64
N GLY A 37 2.25 -42.96 -18.45
CA GLY A 37 1.55 -42.72 -17.17
C GLY A 37 2.32 -41.71 -16.30
N ASN A 38 2.37 -41.94 -14.99
CA ASN A 38 3.04 -41.05 -14.06
C ASN A 38 4.55 -41.34 -14.01
N LEU A 39 5.38 -40.28 -14.07
CA LEU A 39 6.75 -40.33 -13.66
C LEU A 39 6.85 -39.86 -12.20
N ILE A 40 7.28 -40.75 -11.31
CA ILE A 40 7.50 -40.42 -9.89
C ILE A 40 9.00 -40.28 -9.66
N VAL A 41 9.43 -39.07 -9.27
CA VAL A 41 10.80 -38.78 -8.85
C VAL A 41 10.80 -38.59 -7.34
N ALA A 42 11.36 -39.56 -6.60
CA ALA A 42 11.39 -39.52 -5.12
C ALA A 42 12.43 -38.54 -4.56
N GLY A 43 13.34 -38.07 -5.40
CA GLY A 43 14.37 -37.07 -5.07
C GLY A 43 14.31 -35.85 -5.95
N ASN A 44 15.45 -35.31 -6.32
CA ASN A 44 15.57 -34.13 -7.17
C ASN A 44 15.43 -34.48 -8.66
N ALA A 45 14.71 -33.67 -9.43
CA ALA A 45 14.74 -33.65 -10.88
C ALA A 45 15.54 -32.42 -11.34
N ASN A 46 16.62 -32.64 -12.10
CA ASN A 46 17.39 -31.56 -12.74
C ASN A 46 17.05 -31.51 -14.23
N ILE A 47 16.42 -30.39 -14.65
CA ILE A 47 16.02 -30.16 -16.03
C ILE A 47 16.88 -29.02 -16.59
N THR A 48 17.85 -29.34 -17.46
CA THR A 48 18.74 -28.33 -18.08
C THR A 48 18.13 -27.68 -19.32
N GLY A 49 17.01 -28.15 -19.78
CA GLY A 49 16.28 -27.64 -20.95
C GLY A 49 14.91 -27.04 -20.53
N THR A 50 13.94 -27.14 -21.44
CA THR A 50 12.58 -26.65 -21.25
C THR A 50 11.70 -27.72 -20.61
N MET A 51 10.95 -27.34 -19.57
CA MET A 51 9.83 -28.12 -19.03
C MET A 51 8.52 -27.52 -19.53
N THR A 52 7.72 -28.34 -20.23
CA THR A 52 6.37 -27.97 -20.64
C THR A 52 5.37 -28.80 -19.84
N ALA A 53 4.50 -28.15 -19.08
CA ALA A 53 3.46 -28.80 -18.32
C ALA A 53 2.17 -27.98 -18.38
N SER A 54 1.01 -28.65 -18.43
CA SER A 54 -0.30 -27.97 -18.35
C SER A 54 -0.55 -27.38 -16.96
N LEU A 55 0.06 -27.95 -15.93
CA LEU A 55 -0.06 -27.51 -14.55
C LEU A 55 1.18 -27.92 -13.75
N ILE A 56 1.76 -26.97 -13.02
CA ILE A 56 2.80 -27.21 -12.01
C ILE A 56 2.19 -26.85 -10.67
N LYS A 57 2.08 -27.84 -9.75
CA LYS A 57 1.62 -27.63 -8.36
C LYS A 57 2.81 -27.82 -7.42
N GLY A 58 2.98 -26.87 -6.52
CA GLY A 58 4.05 -26.93 -5.51
C GLY A 58 4.43 -25.54 -5.01
N THR A 59 5.35 -25.50 -4.04
CA THR A 59 6.02 -24.26 -3.64
C THR A 59 7.18 -24.00 -4.60
N PHE A 60 7.23 -22.81 -5.16
CA PHE A 60 8.36 -22.34 -5.95
C PHE A 60 9.31 -21.56 -5.02
N ASP A 61 10.44 -22.17 -4.68
CA ASP A 61 11.47 -21.55 -3.84
C ASP A 61 12.67 -21.21 -4.72
N GLY A 62 12.84 -19.93 -5.04
CA GLY A 62 13.91 -19.44 -5.89
C GLY A 62 13.52 -18.25 -6.77
N ASN A 63 14.47 -17.79 -7.59
CA ASN A 63 14.26 -16.71 -8.54
C ASN A 63 13.66 -17.25 -9.84
N ILE A 64 12.56 -16.63 -10.28
CA ILE A 64 12.02 -16.82 -11.62
C ILE A 64 12.71 -15.80 -12.52
N SER A 65 13.60 -16.28 -13.40
CA SER A 65 14.26 -15.46 -14.41
C SER A 65 13.57 -15.67 -15.75
N GLY A 66 13.00 -14.62 -16.32
CA GLY A 66 12.29 -14.67 -17.60
C GLY A 66 10.87 -14.07 -17.51
N ASN A 67 10.09 -14.25 -18.59
CA ASN A 67 8.73 -13.80 -18.65
C ASN A 67 7.77 -14.80 -17.97
N ILE A 68 7.04 -14.33 -16.98
CA ILE A 68 5.89 -15.05 -16.43
C ILE A 68 4.65 -14.50 -17.15
N ALA A 69 3.86 -15.38 -17.76
CA ALA A 69 2.54 -14.98 -18.25
C ALA A 69 1.66 -14.65 -17.03
N VAL A 70 1.49 -13.36 -16.77
CA VAL A 70 0.67 -12.86 -15.67
C VAL A 70 -0.72 -12.50 -16.17
N PRO A 71 -1.78 -12.62 -15.35
CA PRO A 71 -3.12 -12.18 -15.72
C PRO A 71 -3.15 -10.66 -15.89
N GLY A 72 -4.12 -10.17 -16.69
CA GLY A 72 -4.35 -8.75 -16.90
C GLY A 72 -3.71 -8.18 -18.15
N ALA A 73 -3.95 -6.89 -18.37
CA ALA A 73 -3.38 -6.13 -19.46
C ALA A 73 -2.00 -5.55 -19.09
N ASN A 74 -1.31 -4.99 -20.09
CA ASN A 74 -0.13 -4.18 -19.83
C ASN A 74 -0.52 -2.99 -18.94
N THR A 75 0.31 -2.66 -17.96
CA THR A 75 0.08 -1.64 -16.93
C THR A 75 -0.74 -2.09 -15.70
N ASP A 76 -1.44 -3.22 -15.71
CA ASP A 76 -2.17 -3.69 -14.54
C ASP A 76 -1.24 -3.98 -13.36
N VAL A 77 -1.64 -3.55 -12.18
CA VAL A 77 -0.92 -3.87 -10.93
C VAL A 77 -1.35 -5.23 -10.42
N LEU A 78 -0.37 -6.09 -10.15
CA LEU A 78 -0.61 -7.43 -9.65
C LEU A 78 -0.80 -7.43 -8.13
N PHE A 79 -1.71 -8.25 -7.64
CA PHE A 79 -1.99 -8.41 -6.21
C PHE A 79 -2.35 -9.86 -5.86
N ASN A 80 -2.37 -10.17 -4.56
CA ASN A 80 -2.81 -11.47 -4.08
C ASN A 80 -4.34 -11.53 -4.09
N LEU A 81 -4.90 -12.39 -4.93
CA LEU A 81 -6.32 -12.68 -4.99
C LEU A 81 -6.57 -14.08 -4.41
N ASN A 82 -6.84 -14.18 -3.10
CA ASN A 82 -7.12 -15.45 -2.41
C ASN A 82 -6.06 -16.54 -2.66
N GLY A 83 -4.78 -16.17 -2.58
CA GLY A 83 -3.65 -17.09 -2.81
C GLY A 83 -3.22 -17.23 -4.27
N ASN A 84 -3.89 -16.55 -5.21
CA ASN A 84 -3.51 -16.51 -6.62
C ASN A 84 -3.01 -15.11 -7.00
N VAL A 85 -2.29 -15.02 -8.12
CA VAL A 85 -1.93 -13.73 -8.71
C VAL A 85 -3.15 -13.19 -9.43
N GLY A 86 -3.63 -12.03 -8.99
CA GLY A 86 -4.67 -11.24 -9.64
C GLY A 86 -4.12 -9.99 -10.30
N ALA A 87 -4.88 -9.39 -11.20
CA ALA A 87 -4.61 -8.09 -11.81
C ALA A 87 -5.84 -7.20 -11.72
N SER A 88 -5.65 -5.89 -11.67
CA SER A 88 -6.73 -4.91 -11.60
C SER A 88 -6.65 -3.94 -12.75
N THR A 89 -7.76 -3.77 -13.47
CA THR A 89 -7.92 -2.70 -14.47
C THR A 89 -8.20 -1.34 -13.81
N TYR A 90 -8.57 -1.33 -12.53
CA TYR A 90 -8.88 -0.13 -11.73
C TYR A 90 -7.69 0.43 -10.96
N PHE A 91 -6.61 -0.35 -10.84
CA PHE A 91 -5.35 0.09 -10.26
C PHE A 91 -4.22 -0.29 -11.20
N THR A 92 -3.68 0.70 -11.90
CA THR A 92 -2.69 0.48 -12.97
C THR A 92 -1.46 1.36 -12.77
N PHE A 93 -0.34 0.93 -13.33
CA PHE A 93 0.91 1.69 -13.40
C PHE A 93 1.44 1.73 -14.83
N ASP A 94 1.37 2.88 -15.47
CA ASP A 94 2.02 3.12 -16.75
C ASP A 94 3.49 3.51 -16.52
N SER A 95 4.40 2.59 -16.81
CA SER A 95 5.84 2.79 -16.64
C SER A 95 6.44 3.80 -17.62
N THR A 96 5.81 4.04 -18.77
CA THR A 96 6.24 5.01 -19.78
C THR A 96 5.85 6.43 -19.37
N ALA A 97 4.58 6.62 -19.02
CA ALA A 97 4.07 7.89 -18.51
C ALA A 97 4.44 8.13 -17.05
N LYS A 98 4.94 7.10 -16.33
CA LYS A 98 5.20 7.12 -14.87
C LYS A 98 3.96 7.51 -14.06
N LEU A 99 2.82 7.02 -14.48
CA LEU A 99 1.51 7.35 -13.95
C LEU A 99 0.90 6.15 -13.22
N VAL A 100 0.45 6.37 -11.98
CA VAL A 100 -0.45 5.47 -11.25
C VAL A 100 -1.88 5.95 -11.45
N THR A 101 -2.76 5.09 -11.91
CA THR A 101 -4.19 5.38 -12.02
C THR A 101 -4.97 4.50 -11.03
N ILE A 102 -5.84 5.14 -10.24
CA ILE A 102 -6.80 4.49 -9.36
C ILE A 102 -8.18 4.94 -9.83
N ASP A 103 -8.94 4.00 -10.41
CA ASP A 103 -10.33 4.23 -10.82
C ASP A 103 -11.23 3.72 -9.67
N GLY A 104 -11.44 4.60 -8.70
CA GLY A 104 -12.15 4.33 -7.46
C GLY A 104 -11.66 5.21 -6.30
N ASP A 105 -12.04 4.87 -5.08
CA ASP A 105 -11.68 5.61 -3.88
C ASP A 105 -10.28 5.21 -3.37
N LEU A 106 -9.44 6.21 -3.06
CA LEU A 106 -8.21 6.01 -2.32
C LEU A 106 -8.45 6.29 -0.83
N VAL A 107 -8.37 5.25 0.00
CA VAL A 107 -8.38 5.38 1.46
C VAL A 107 -6.96 5.33 1.98
N ALA A 108 -6.44 6.43 2.46
CA ALA A 108 -5.08 6.56 2.98
C ALA A 108 -5.06 7.38 4.28
N ASN A 109 -4.17 7.03 5.21
CA ASN A 109 -3.95 7.83 6.43
C ASN A 109 -3.27 9.17 6.12
N SER A 110 -2.45 9.22 5.08
CA SER A 110 -1.82 10.45 4.58
C SER A 110 -1.42 10.31 3.12
N ILE A 111 -1.38 11.43 2.41
CA ILE A 111 -0.84 11.56 1.06
C ILE A 111 0.30 12.57 1.13
N THR A 112 1.50 12.17 0.67
CA THR A 112 2.67 13.05 0.60
C THR A 112 2.98 13.33 -0.86
N LEU A 113 3.11 14.60 -1.21
CA LEU A 113 3.49 15.07 -2.54
C LEU A 113 4.95 15.53 -2.55
N GLY A 114 5.69 15.10 -3.55
CA GLY A 114 7.12 15.40 -3.71
C GLY A 114 7.96 14.14 -3.93
N SER A 115 9.27 14.29 -3.98
CA SER A 115 10.20 13.16 -4.06
C SER A 115 10.54 12.64 -2.65
N ALA A 116 11.18 11.46 -2.57
CA ALA A 116 11.60 10.88 -1.28
C ALA A 116 12.49 11.81 -0.44
N ASN A 117 13.31 12.65 -1.10
CA ASN A 117 14.25 13.57 -0.47
C ASN A 117 13.79 15.03 -0.50
N ASN A 118 12.67 15.33 -1.14
CA ASN A 118 12.12 16.67 -1.25
C ASN A 118 10.59 16.60 -1.22
N GLN A 119 10.04 16.44 -0.03
CA GLN A 119 8.61 16.37 0.21
C GLN A 119 8.05 17.79 0.30
N PHE A 120 7.23 18.19 -0.67
CA PHE A 120 6.63 19.52 -0.70
C PHE A 120 5.47 19.64 0.27
N SER A 121 4.56 18.66 0.28
CA SER A 121 3.40 18.71 1.17
C SER A 121 2.96 17.33 1.66
N THR A 122 2.29 17.31 2.80
CA THR A 122 1.62 16.12 3.34
C THR A 122 0.21 16.49 3.79
N GLN A 123 -0.79 15.74 3.32
CA GLN A 123 -2.18 15.91 3.74
C GLN A 123 -2.62 14.74 4.63
N ARG A 124 -3.31 15.07 5.74
CA ARG A 124 -3.84 14.10 6.71
C ARG A 124 -5.18 14.56 7.25
N VAL A 125 -5.97 13.59 7.77
CA VAL A 125 -7.19 13.86 8.51
C VAL A 125 -6.99 13.46 9.96
N PHE A 126 -7.41 14.33 10.88
CA PHE A 126 -7.38 14.14 12.33
C PHE A 126 -8.78 14.27 12.91
N PHE A 127 -8.98 13.62 14.04
CA PHE A 127 -10.19 13.70 14.83
C PHE A 127 -9.82 14.14 16.25
N ALA A 128 -10.57 15.09 16.78
CA ALA A 128 -10.40 15.57 18.14
C ALA A 128 -11.79 15.83 18.76
N THR A 129 -11.85 15.89 20.07
CA THR A 129 -13.07 16.22 20.81
C THR A 129 -12.77 17.18 21.94
N THR A 130 -13.74 18.01 22.28
CA THR A 130 -13.72 18.82 23.51
C THR A 130 -15.00 18.63 24.30
N THR A 131 -14.93 18.80 25.63
CA THR A 131 -16.08 18.71 26.54
C THR A 131 -16.07 19.87 27.54
N SER A 132 -15.38 20.96 27.22
CA SER A 132 -15.22 22.13 28.07
C SER A 132 -15.16 23.38 27.19
N ASN A 133 -15.67 24.49 27.69
CA ASN A 133 -15.58 25.80 27.05
C ASN A 133 -14.33 26.60 27.49
N ALA A 134 -13.34 25.94 28.16
CA ALA A 134 -12.08 26.58 28.51
C ALA A 134 -11.32 26.97 27.22
N PRO A 135 -10.67 28.15 27.19
CA PRO A 135 -9.89 28.58 26.02
C PRO A 135 -8.62 27.77 25.86
N GLY A 136 -8.08 27.75 24.64
CA GLY A 136 -6.78 27.18 24.33
C GLY A 136 -6.71 25.67 24.36
N GLN A 137 -7.82 24.95 24.12
CA GLN A 137 -7.81 23.49 23.98
C GLN A 137 -7.11 23.11 22.69
N ILE A 138 -6.06 22.27 22.81
CA ILE A 138 -5.22 21.87 21.67
C ILE A 138 -5.95 20.80 20.84
N LEU A 139 -6.21 21.10 19.58
CA LEU A 139 -6.75 20.18 18.60
C LEU A 139 -5.68 19.48 17.76
N TYR A 140 -4.58 20.20 17.51
CA TYR A 140 -3.46 19.74 16.70
C TYR A 140 -2.15 20.38 17.14
N SER A 141 -1.04 19.63 17.04
CA SER A 141 0.30 20.15 17.36
C SER A 141 1.34 19.47 16.47
N ILE A 142 2.30 20.24 15.97
CA ILE A 142 3.43 19.76 15.15
C ILE A 142 4.67 20.58 15.48
N ASP A 143 5.85 19.94 15.41
CA ASP A 143 7.14 20.62 15.53
C ASP A 143 7.28 21.68 14.41
N ALA A 144 7.53 22.92 14.81
CA ALA A 144 7.66 24.07 13.92
C ALA A 144 8.81 23.92 12.92
N ASN A 145 9.86 23.15 13.25
CA ASN A 145 10.99 22.91 12.35
C ASN A 145 10.67 21.98 11.17
N LEU A 146 9.51 21.33 11.20
CA LEU A 146 9.11 20.38 10.17
C LEU A 146 8.26 21.00 9.04
N ILE A 147 7.85 22.28 9.20
CA ILE A 147 6.91 22.94 8.28
C ILE A 147 7.25 24.41 8.09
N ILE A 148 6.94 24.94 6.90
CA ILE A 148 7.01 26.37 6.58
C ILE A 148 5.64 27.02 6.51
N SER A 149 4.61 26.22 6.21
CA SER A 149 3.23 26.67 6.25
C SER A 149 2.27 25.49 6.46
N ILE A 150 1.03 25.79 6.83
CA ILE A 150 0.02 24.81 7.16
C ILE A 150 -1.38 25.32 6.83
N ASP A 151 -2.18 24.46 6.20
CA ASP A 151 -3.61 24.66 5.97
C ASP A 151 -4.43 23.79 6.89
N PHE A 152 -5.48 24.36 7.46
CA PHE A 152 -6.50 23.63 8.20
C PHE A 152 -7.88 23.82 7.56
N THR A 153 -8.57 22.72 7.30
CA THR A 153 -10.01 22.71 7.07
C THR A 153 -10.66 21.96 8.22
N ILE A 154 -11.49 22.65 9.01
CA ILE A 154 -12.05 22.16 10.26
C ILE A 154 -13.56 22.05 10.10
N ILE A 155 -14.12 20.90 10.44
CA ILE A 155 -15.56 20.71 10.61
C ILE A 155 -15.79 20.40 12.09
N ALA A 156 -16.39 21.34 12.82
CA ALA A 156 -16.77 21.20 14.22
C ALA A 156 -18.28 20.93 14.32
N THR A 157 -18.69 19.96 15.13
CA THR A 157 -20.10 19.60 15.31
C THR A 157 -20.43 19.50 16.80
N ASP A 158 -21.35 20.32 17.27
CA ASP A 158 -22.00 20.19 18.56
C ASP A 158 -23.39 19.55 18.32
N ALA A 159 -23.50 18.25 18.55
CA ALA A 159 -24.70 17.49 18.29
C ALA A 159 -25.82 17.85 19.32
N VAL A 160 -25.45 18.30 20.52
CA VAL A 160 -26.40 18.68 21.58
C VAL A 160 -27.07 20.00 21.24
N ALA A 161 -26.31 21.00 20.82
CA ALA A 161 -26.83 22.30 20.40
C ALA A 161 -27.35 22.29 18.95
N ASN A 162 -27.16 21.18 18.22
CA ASN A 162 -27.47 21.05 16.79
C ASN A 162 -26.76 22.11 15.93
N ASN A 163 -25.51 22.42 16.27
CA ASN A 163 -24.68 23.38 15.56
C ASN A 163 -23.56 22.71 14.83
N ARG A 164 -23.20 23.23 13.66
CA ARG A 164 -22.00 22.84 12.89
C ARG A 164 -21.31 24.08 12.37
N GLN A 165 -19.99 24.09 12.48
CA GLN A 165 -19.14 25.13 11.94
C GLN A 165 -18.12 24.51 11.01
N THR A 166 -17.88 25.14 9.86
CA THR A 166 -16.79 24.81 8.96
C THR A 166 -15.89 26.01 8.83
N SER A 167 -14.63 25.89 9.25
CA SER A 167 -13.62 26.96 9.18
C SER A 167 -12.43 26.53 8.35
N LYS A 168 -11.85 27.48 7.60
CA LYS A 168 -10.63 27.30 6.87
C LYS A 168 -9.58 28.33 7.28
N LEU A 169 -8.43 27.85 7.78
CA LEU A 169 -7.31 28.68 8.21
C LEU A 169 -6.05 28.33 7.42
N PHE A 170 -5.24 29.35 7.14
CA PHE A 170 -3.90 29.21 6.58
C PHE A 170 -2.91 29.88 7.52
N ALA A 171 -1.78 29.22 7.79
CA ALA A 171 -0.71 29.79 8.59
C ALA A 171 0.63 29.64 7.91
N SER A 172 1.50 30.67 8.10
CA SER A 172 2.90 30.67 7.67
C SER A 172 3.80 30.76 8.88
N ILE A 173 4.91 30.03 8.86
CA ILE A 173 5.83 29.85 9.98
C ILE A 173 7.22 30.33 9.57
N LEU A 174 7.86 31.15 10.41
CA LEU A 174 9.25 31.56 10.29
C LEU A 174 9.92 31.58 11.67
N GLY A 175 10.66 30.53 11.96
CA GLY A 175 11.27 30.35 13.29
C GLY A 175 10.20 30.19 14.37
N THR A 176 10.14 31.15 15.31
CA THR A 176 9.12 31.19 16.38
C THR A 176 7.90 32.05 16.04
N GLU A 177 7.89 32.68 14.87
CA GLU A 177 6.82 33.54 14.42
C GLU A 177 5.79 32.73 13.63
N VAL A 178 4.52 32.89 13.97
CA VAL A 178 3.37 32.31 13.26
C VAL A 178 2.41 33.41 12.92
N GLY A 179 2.23 33.64 11.61
CA GLY A 179 1.15 34.46 11.09
C GLY A 179 0.05 33.56 10.55
N TYR A 180 -1.20 33.79 10.92
CA TYR A 180 -2.32 33.04 10.37
C TYR A 180 -3.46 33.95 9.93
N TYR A 181 -4.26 33.43 9.03
CA TYR A 181 -5.44 34.07 8.49
C TYR A 181 -6.60 33.06 8.38
N GLU A 182 -7.75 33.43 8.89
CA GLU A 182 -8.98 32.69 8.68
C GLU A 182 -9.59 33.12 7.35
N ILE A 183 -9.66 32.18 6.40
CA ILE A 183 -10.12 32.44 5.03
C ILE A 183 -11.65 32.48 4.97
N ALA A 184 -12.31 31.57 5.70
CA ALA A 184 -13.77 31.43 5.71
C ALA A 184 -14.24 30.69 6.95
N THR A 185 -15.41 31.11 7.46
CA THR A 185 -16.20 30.38 8.43
C THR A 185 -17.67 30.33 7.99
N ILE A 186 -18.27 29.14 8.10
CA ILE A 186 -19.66 28.88 7.76
C ILE A 186 -20.31 28.16 8.94
N ASP A 187 -21.36 28.75 9.50
CA ASP A 187 -22.14 28.17 10.60
C ASP A 187 -23.48 27.64 10.13
N VAL A 188 -23.93 26.55 10.72
CA VAL A 188 -25.25 25.96 10.50
C VAL A 188 -25.84 25.63 11.87
N PRO A 189 -26.99 26.24 12.25
CA PRO A 189 -27.80 27.17 11.45
C PRO A 189 -27.11 28.50 11.18
N TYR A 190 -27.40 29.11 10.05
CA TYR A 190 -26.87 30.41 9.67
C TYR A 190 -27.22 31.49 10.70
N LEU A 191 -26.23 32.32 11.08
CA LEU A 191 -26.32 33.28 12.20
C LEU A 191 -26.44 32.64 13.60
N GLY A 192 -26.12 31.34 13.74
CA GLY A 192 -25.91 30.73 15.04
C GLY A 192 -24.65 31.25 15.74
N PRO A 193 -24.46 30.89 17.02
CA PRO A 193 -23.31 31.35 17.81
C PRO A 193 -21.96 30.69 17.36
N GLY A 194 -21.96 29.88 16.29
CA GLY A 194 -20.82 29.05 15.93
C GLY A 194 -20.58 27.89 16.90
N VAL A 195 -19.47 27.21 16.77
CA VAL A 195 -19.06 26.10 17.64
C VAL A 195 -17.84 26.49 18.46
N GLY A 196 -16.93 27.31 17.91
CA GLY A 196 -15.76 27.79 18.62
C GLY A 196 -14.90 28.72 17.76
N ASP A 197 -14.01 29.44 18.44
CA ASP A 197 -12.99 30.28 17.82
C ASP A 197 -11.66 29.50 17.70
N PHE A 198 -11.06 29.49 16.52
CA PHE A 198 -9.83 28.77 16.23
C PHE A 198 -8.64 29.73 16.18
N VAL A 199 -7.52 29.31 16.78
CA VAL A 199 -6.28 30.11 16.81
C VAL A 199 -5.10 29.20 16.42
N VAL A 200 -4.22 29.69 15.54
CA VAL A 200 -2.94 29.06 15.25
C VAL A 200 -1.84 29.86 15.94
N SER A 201 -0.99 29.19 16.73
CA SER A 201 0.05 29.84 17.48
C SER A 201 1.31 28.98 17.61
N TYR A 202 2.45 29.63 17.93
CA TYR A 202 3.67 28.94 18.33
C TYR A 202 3.69 28.77 19.85
N ASN A 203 3.97 27.55 20.31
CA ASN A 203 4.15 27.26 21.71
C ASN A 203 5.22 26.18 21.95
N SER A 204 6.31 26.54 22.65
CA SER A 204 7.36 25.62 23.09
C SER A 204 7.90 24.70 21.98
N GLY A 205 8.23 25.27 20.82
CA GLY A 205 8.78 24.53 19.68
C GLY A 205 7.73 23.97 18.71
N ASN A 206 6.45 24.11 19.01
CA ASN A 206 5.37 23.56 18.19
C ASN A 206 4.47 24.64 17.63
N VAL A 207 3.95 24.40 16.43
CA VAL A 207 2.78 25.08 15.87
C VAL A 207 1.55 24.34 16.35
N GLN A 208 0.65 25.06 17.00
CA GLN A 208 -0.56 24.49 17.58
C GLN A 208 -1.82 25.13 16.99
N LEU A 209 -2.79 24.30 16.62
CA LEU A 209 -4.17 24.73 16.43
C LEU A 209 -4.91 24.53 17.75
N THR A 210 -5.43 25.60 18.28
CA THR A 210 -6.24 25.60 19.51
C THR A 210 -7.65 26.07 19.22
N VAL A 211 -8.57 25.75 20.11
CA VAL A 211 -9.96 26.20 20.05
C VAL A 211 -10.39 26.74 21.40
N GLN A 212 -11.26 27.75 21.39
CA GLN A 212 -12.13 28.14 22.48
C GLN A 212 -13.56 27.74 22.10
N PRO A 213 -14.10 26.61 22.59
CA PRO A 213 -15.47 26.21 22.31
C PRO A 213 -16.46 27.18 22.93
N VAL A 214 -17.58 27.43 22.26
CA VAL A 214 -18.65 28.29 22.75
C VAL A 214 -19.43 27.60 23.89
N THR A 215 -19.48 26.28 23.88
CA THR A 215 -20.24 25.48 24.85
C THR A 215 -19.34 24.47 25.57
N SER A 216 -19.83 23.92 26.70
CA SER A 216 -19.24 22.79 27.40
C SER A 216 -19.80 21.43 26.94
N ASN A 217 -20.57 21.38 25.87
CA ASN A 217 -21.04 20.15 25.26
C ASN A 217 -19.89 19.36 24.67
N LEU A 218 -20.16 18.09 24.36
CA LEU A 218 -19.25 17.31 23.51
C LEU A 218 -19.27 17.91 22.10
N VAL A 219 -18.10 18.37 21.65
CA VAL A 219 -17.90 18.86 20.29
C VAL A 219 -16.93 17.93 19.58
N ASP A 220 -17.32 17.43 18.43
CA ASP A 220 -16.49 16.60 17.54
C ASP A 220 -15.86 17.47 16.47
N TYR A 221 -14.53 17.33 16.28
CA TYR A 221 -13.76 18.02 15.26
C TYR A 221 -13.22 17.02 14.25
N ARG A 222 -13.46 17.29 12.96
CA ARG A 222 -12.79 16.64 11.83
C ARG A 222 -11.88 17.67 11.18
N ILE A 223 -10.59 17.41 11.16
CA ILE A 223 -9.59 18.39 10.76
C ILE A 223 -8.76 17.80 9.62
N MET A 224 -8.89 18.37 8.43
CA MET A 224 -7.98 18.09 7.34
C MET A 224 -6.81 19.08 7.44
N VAL A 225 -5.60 18.55 7.52
CA VAL A 225 -4.36 19.31 7.65
C VAL A 225 -3.50 19.09 6.43
N THR A 226 -3.11 20.17 5.74
CA THR A 226 -2.07 20.13 4.72
C THR A 226 -0.84 20.87 5.23
N GLN A 227 0.25 20.16 5.41
CA GLN A 227 1.54 20.69 5.84
C GLN A 227 2.42 20.94 4.61
N TYR A 228 3.10 22.07 4.57
CA TYR A 228 4.08 22.40 3.53
C TYR A 228 5.47 22.43 4.16
N LYS A 229 6.43 21.84 3.48
CA LYS A 229 7.82 21.70 3.92
C LYS A 229 8.77 22.47 3.00
N ASP A 230 9.91 22.86 3.52
CA ASP A 230 10.98 23.46 2.74
C ASP A 230 11.78 22.41 1.97
#